data_06019b8aa3a38409691e524f4011dd13
#
_entry.id   06019b8aa3a38409691e524f4011dd13
#
_cell.length_a   1.000
_cell.length_b   1.000
_cell.length_c   1.000
_cell.angle_alpha   90.00
_cell.angle_beta   90.00
_cell.angle_gamma   90.00
#
_symmetry.space_group_name_H-M   'P 1'
#
loop_
_entity.id
_entity.type
_entity.pdbx_description
1 polymer ?
#
loop_
_entity_poly.entity_id
_entity_poly.type
_entity_poly.pdbx_seq_one_letter_code
_entity_poly.pdbx_strand_id
1 'polypeptide(L)'
;VNEEKEIVIDLLREVLGNEKAHYDLKCQITFDCPVCSYEIKGLDHGDGKGNLEINYCRHIYKCWSCSETHGTQGPLGKLLDQFGNKQIKKTYELLKPEDEQYVAKRQYVKLPQGFKKFSESNPRYIPHAEAMRYLKQRGITEEIIEKFNIGYTADGDFAYRVIVPSYDSEGELNYFIARSWVPNKMKYKNPTIPKETIIFNEFNIDFEKDIYLVEGAFDMLFLDNAIPLLGKKISPMLFERIYNEAQGDIHICLDGDAWDNAQRLFHELNGGRLYGRIKIIRPPKDQDVCDLKGDIENYYVNLMK
;
A
#
# COMPACT_ATOMS: atom_id res chain seq x y z
N VAL A 1 -29.84 -5.11 -8.18
CA VAL A 1 -28.80 -4.08 -8.36
C VAL A 1 -29.26 -2.72 -7.82
N ASN A 2 -30.55 -2.35 -7.93
CA ASN A 2 -31.04 -1.05 -7.41
C ASN A 2 -31.38 -1.12 -5.91
N GLU A 3 -31.93 -2.24 -5.43
CA GLU A 3 -32.27 -2.44 -4.02
C GLU A 3 -31.06 -2.46 -3.09
N GLU A 4 -29.97 -3.09 -3.48
CA GLU A 4 -28.74 -3.14 -2.67
C GLU A 4 -28.13 -1.75 -2.46
N LYS A 5 -28.14 -0.91 -3.50
CA LYS A 5 -27.65 0.48 -3.40
C LYS A 5 -28.49 1.31 -2.43
N GLU A 6 -29.80 1.18 -2.48
CA GLU A 6 -30.70 1.86 -1.57
C GLU A 6 -30.46 1.42 -0.12
N ILE A 7 -30.26 0.12 0.11
CA ILE A 7 -29.93 -0.38 1.45
C ILE A 7 -28.61 0.20 1.96
N VAL A 8 -27.58 0.27 1.11
CA VAL A 8 -26.29 0.91 1.48
C VAL A 8 -26.50 2.38 1.84
N ILE A 9 -27.29 3.12 1.05
CA ILE A 9 -27.59 4.53 1.30
C ILE A 9 -28.35 4.69 2.65
N ASP A 10 -29.31 3.81 2.92
CA ASP A 10 -30.06 3.84 4.17
C ASP A 10 -29.17 3.52 5.40
N LEU A 11 -28.25 2.55 5.28
CA LEU A 11 -27.23 2.29 6.31
C LEU A 11 -26.36 3.53 6.57
N LEU A 12 -25.99 4.25 5.51
CA LEU A 12 -25.22 5.48 5.63
C LEU A 12 -25.99 6.59 6.33
N ARG A 13 -27.28 6.74 6.00
CA ARG A 13 -28.18 7.70 6.68
C ARG A 13 -28.37 7.38 8.16
N GLU A 14 -28.47 6.09 8.49
CA GLU A 14 -28.58 5.63 9.88
C GLU A 14 -27.32 5.97 10.70
N VAL A 15 -26.12 5.84 10.08
CA VAL A 15 -24.83 6.06 10.75
C VAL A 15 -24.44 7.54 10.80
N LEU A 16 -24.65 8.27 9.71
CA LEU A 16 -24.10 9.61 9.48
C LEU A 16 -25.15 10.72 9.53
N GLY A 17 -26.44 10.34 9.61
CA GLY A 17 -27.54 11.30 9.60
C GLY A 17 -27.96 11.72 8.19
N ASN A 18 -28.44 12.97 8.05
CA ASN A 18 -28.93 13.46 6.76
C ASN A 18 -27.79 13.78 5.79
N GLU A 19 -27.93 13.31 4.56
CA GLU A 19 -27.03 13.69 3.49
C GLU A 19 -27.09 15.19 3.16
N LYS A 20 -25.98 15.75 2.68
CA LYS A 20 -25.87 17.14 2.20
C LYS A 20 -26.08 17.24 0.69
N ALA A 21 -25.65 16.26 -0.06
CA ALA A 21 -25.88 16.15 -1.50
C ALA A 21 -25.88 14.68 -1.93
N HIS A 22 -26.66 14.38 -2.99
CA HIS A 22 -26.75 13.07 -3.59
C HIS A 22 -26.70 13.18 -5.13
N TYR A 23 -25.81 12.42 -5.75
CA TYR A 23 -25.55 12.43 -7.19
C TYR A 23 -25.68 11.02 -7.77
N ASP A 24 -26.88 10.58 -8.08
CA ASP A 24 -27.20 9.21 -8.53
C ASP A 24 -26.37 8.75 -9.72
N LEU A 25 -26.20 9.59 -10.74
CA LEU A 25 -25.42 9.27 -11.94
C LEU A 25 -23.94 8.99 -11.65
N LYS A 26 -23.40 9.51 -10.54
CA LYS A 26 -22.03 9.31 -10.11
C LYS A 26 -21.91 8.28 -8.98
N CYS A 27 -23.01 7.74 -8.49
CA CYS A 27 -23.06 6.94 -7.28
C CYS A 27 -22.40 7.63 -6.07
N GLN A 28 -22.54 8.95 -5.94
CA GLN A 28 -21.91 9.75 -4.89
C GLN A 28 -22.94 10.37 -3.96
N ILE A 29 -22.66 10.30 -2.66
CA ILE A 29 -23.46 10.93 -1.62
C ILE A 29 -22.50 11.61 -0.63
N THR A 30 -22.88 12.76 -0.09
CA THR A 30 -22.05 13.50 0.86
C THR A 30 -22.72 13.68 2.21
N PHE A 31 -21.92 13.61 3.26
CA PHE A 31 -22.33 13.78 4.65
C PHE A 31 -21.40 14.74 5.39
N ASP A 32 -21.83 15.21 6.55
CA ASP A 32 -20.92 15.82 7.49
C ASP A 32 -19.95 14.76 8.03
N CYS A 33 -18.68 15.12 8.12
CA CYS A 33 -17.68 14.17 8.57
C CYS A 33 -17.72 14.01 10.10
N PRO A 34 -17.93 12.81 10.64
CA PRO A 34 -17.97 12.59 12.08
C PRO A 34 -16.63 12.84 12.77
N VAL A 35 -15.50 12.70 12.05
CA VAL A 35 -14.17 12.95 12.60
C VAL A 35 -13.86 14.44 12.69
N CYS A 36 -14.15 15.23 11.64
CA CYS A 36 -13.95 16.68 11.65
C CYS A 36 -14.74 17.41 12.73
N SER A 37 -15.92 16.88 13.09
CA SER A 37 -16.80 17.53 14.07
C SER A 37 -16.31 17.37 15.49
N TYR A 38 -15.69 16.23 15.80
CA TYR A 38 -15.27 15.90 17.15
C TYR A 38 -14.11 16.78 17.65
N GLU A 39 -13.16 17.13 16.77
CA GLU A 39 -11.99 17.90 17.16
C GLU A 39 -12.15 19.42 17.09
N ILE A 40 -13.01 19.93 16.21
CA ILE A 40 -13.05 21.37 15.91
C ILE A 40 -14.00 22.15 16.81
N LYS A 41 -15.08 21.56 17.37
CA LYS A 41 -16.10 22.33 18.08
C LYS A 41 -16.85 21.66 19.25
N GLY A 42 -16.59 20.39 19.57
CA GLY A 42 -17.40 19.66 20.56
C GLY A 42 -18.89 19.60 20.19
N LEU A 43 -19.22 19.58 18.91
CA LEU A 43 -20.58 19.58 18.39
C LEU A 43 -20.98 18.16 17.94
N ASP A 44 -22.09 17.68 18.48
CA ASP A 44 -22.65 16.34 18.14
C ASP A 44 -23.14 16.18 16.69
N HIS A 45 -22.97 17.15 15.79
CA HIS A 45 -23.66 17.22 14.51
C HIS A 45 -22.81 17.54 13.27
N GLY A 46 -21.54 17.17 13.24
CA GLY A 46 -20.70 17.41 12.06
C GLY A 46 -20.31 18.87 11.82
N ASP A 47 -19.43 19.12 10.85
CA ASP A 47 -18.95 20.48 10.53
C ASP A 47 -19.92 21.29 9.65
N GLY A 48 -21.04 20.71 9.25
CA GLY A 48 -22.09 21.34 8.44
C GLY A 48 -21.72 21.54 6.96
N LYS A 49 -20.54 21.06 6.52
CA LYS A 49 -19.98 21.37 5.19
C LYS A 49 -20.11 20.23 4.17
N GLY A 50 -20.52 19.03 4.59
CA GLY A 50 -20.66 17.88 3.69
C GLY A 50 -19.32 17.39 3.11
N ASN A 51 -18.23 17.50 3.87
CA ASN A 51 -16.89 17.17 3.38
C ASN A 51 -16.62 15.67 3.26
N LEU A 52 -17.46 14.80 3.82
CA LEU A 52 -17.36 13.36 3.69
C LEU A 52 -18.08 12.90 2.43
N GLU A 53 -17.34 12.58 1.39
CA GLU A 53 -17.86 12.04 0.14
C GLU A 53 -17.76 10.51 0.15
N ILE A 54 -18.86 9.85 -0.23
CA ILE A 54 -18.96 8.39 -0.29
C ILE A 54 -19.40 7.99 -1.69
N ASN A 55 -18.66 7.10 -2.31
CA ASN A 55 -19.08 6.41 -3.51
C ASN A 55 -19.70 5.06 -3.12
N TYR A 56 -21.02 5.00 -3.08
CA TYR A 56 -21.75 3.81 -2.63
C TYR A 56 -21.81 2.68 -3.64
N CYS A 57 -21.41 2.91 -4.91
CA CYS A 57 -21.23 1.84 -5.90
C CYS A 57 -19.85 1.19 -5.81
N ARG A 58 -18.84 1.96 -5.38
CA ARG A 58 -17.46 1.47 -5.19
C ARG A 58 -17.16 1.10 -3.75
N HIS A 59 -18.08 1.33 -2.85
CA HIS A 59 -17.93 1.10 -1.42
C HIS A 59 -16.68 1.78 -0.82
N ILE A 60 -16.39 3.02 -1.24
CA ILE A 60 -15.25 3.82 -0.74
C ILE A 60 -15.71 5.17 -0.23
N TYR A 61 -14.94 5.76 0.68
CA TYR A 61 -15.20 7.09 1.22
C TYR A 61 -13.92 7.93 1.34
N LYS A 62 -14.09 9.26 1.32
CA LYS A 62 -13.02 10.23 1.58
C LYS A 62 -13.60 11.49 2.21
N CYS A 63 -12.97 11.99 3.27
CA CYS A 63 -13.23 13.34 3.76
C CYS A 63 -12.23 14.33 3.15
N TRP A 64 -12.70 15.31 2.42
CA TRP A 64 -11.87 16.32 1.77
C TRP A 64 -11.18 17.29 2.76
N SER A 65 -11.65 17.35 3.99
CA SER A 65 -11.10 18.21 5.04
C SER A 65 -10.04 17.53 5.89
N CYS A 66 -10.24 16.26 6.30
CA CYS A 66 -9.37 15.61 7.28
C CYS A 66 -8.76 14.28 6.81
N SER A 67 -8.91 13.92 5.53
CA SER A 67 -8.30 12.67 5.03
C SER A 67 -6.77 12.66 5.12
N GLU A 68 -6.13 13.81 4.99
CA GLU A 68 -4.67 13.93 5.09
C GLU A 68 -4.15 14.01 6.53
N THR A 69 -4.96 14.52 7.45
CA THR A 69 -4.56 14.70 8.87
C THR A 69 -5.00 13.54 9.75
N HIS A 70 -6.15 12.92 9.48
CA HIS A 70 -6.77 11.90 10.33
C HIS A 70 -7.04 10.57 9.59
N GLY A 71 -6.55 10.42 8.36
CA GLY A 71 -6.75 9.19 7.58
C GLY A 71 -8.23 8.87 7.29
N THR A 72 -9.11 9.89 7.20
CA THR A 72 -10.55 9.70 7.00
C THR A 72 -10.86 9.41 5.53
N GLN A 73 -10.37 8.27 5.06
CA GLN A 73 -10.60 7.73 3.71
C GLN A 73 -10.39 6.22 3.70
N GLY A 74 -10.96 5.54 2.72
CA GLY A 74 -10.76 4.10 2.52
C GLY A 74 -12.01 3.34 2.11
N PRO A 75 -12.02 2.01 2.28
CA PRO A 75 -13.20 1.18 2.04
C PRO A 75 -14.33 1.53 3.00
N LEU A 76 -15.57 1.45 2.52
CA LEU A 76 -16.76 1.81 3.28
C LEU A 76 -16.93 0.99 4.57
N GLY A 77 -16.49 -0.28 4.55
CA GLY A 77 -16.48 -1.13 5.73
C GLY A 77 -15.73 -0.52 6.91
N LYS A 78 -14.58 0.15 6.68
CA LYS A 78 -13.82 0.87 7.73
C LYS A 78 -14.65 1.95 8.40
N LEU A 79 -15.40 2.73 7.63
CA LEU A 79 -16.28 3.78 8.17
C LEU A 79 -17.41 3.19 9.01
N LEU A 80 -18.05 2.14 8.50
CA LEU A 80 -19.16 1.47 9.19
C LEU A 80 -18.67 0.68 10.42
N ASP A 81 -17.43 0.19 10.41
CA ASP A 81 -16.80 -0.43 11.58
C ASP A 81 -16.53 0.58 12.70
N GLN A 82 -16.18 1.79 12.34
CA GLN A 82 -15.86 2.84 13.31
C GLN A 82 -17.10 3.48 13.92
N PHE A 83 -18.14 3.72 13.12
CA PHE A 83 -19.30 4.51 13.52
C PHE A 83 -20.62 3.73 13.55
N GLY A 84 -20.69 2.55 12.92
CA GLY A 84 -21.88 1.71 12.86
C GLY A 84 -22.02 0.77 14.06
N ASN A 85 -23.25 0.39 14.35
CA ASN A 85 -23.56 -0.64 15.35
C ASN A 85 -23.41 -2.07 14.77
N LYS A 86 -23.56 -3.10 15.62
CA LYS A 86 -23.44 -4.51 15.22
C LYS A 86 -24.42 -4.92 14.10
N GLN A 87 -25.62 -4.36 14.11
CA GLN A 87 -26.64 -4.68 13.11
C GLN A 87 -26.28 -4.10 11.74
N ILE A 88 -25.83 -2.84 11.71
CA ILE A 88 -25.36 -2.17 10.51
C ILE A 88 -24.20 -2.94 9.87
N LYS A 89 -23.20 -3.33 10.68
CA LYS A 89 -22.05 -4.13 10.22
C LYS A 89 -22.50 -5.45 9.60
N LYS A 90 -23.40 -6.18 10.28
CA LYS A 90 -23.91 -7.45 9.77
C LYS A 90 -24.69 -7.29 8.47
N THR A 91 -25.52 -6.25 8.37
CA THR A 91 -26.29 -5.98 7.15
C THR A 91 -25.37 -5.60 6.00
N TYR A 92 -24.34 -4.76 6.27
CA TYR A 92 -23.37 -4.35 5.26
C TYR A 92 -22.53 -5.52 4.74
N GLU A 93 -22.12 -6.46 5.59
CA GLU A 93 -21.39 -7.67 5.17
C GLU A 93 -22.16 -8.54 4.17
N LEU A 94 -23.51 -8.52 4.21
CA LEU A 94 -24.35 -9.21 3.24
C LEU A 94 -24.48 -8.46 1.91
N LEU A 95 -24.16 -7.17 1.91
CA LEU A 95 -24.27 -6.28 0.74
C LEU A 95 -22.89 -5.95 0.14
N LYS A 96 -21.82 -6.39 0.80
CA LYS A 96 -20.51 -6.29 0.19
C LYS A 96 -20.57 -6.93 -1.18
N PRO A 97 -20.16 -6.22 -2.24
CA PRO A 97 -19.98 -6.85 -3.53
C PRO A 97 -19.15 -8.12 -3.32
N GLU A 98 -19.71 -9.29 -3.71
CA GLU A 98 -18.87 -10.46 -3.90
C GLU A 98 -17.84 -10.03 -4.93
N ASP A 99 -16.64 -9.70 -4.45
CA ASP A 99 -15.47 -9.40 -5.24
C ASP A 99 -15.71 -8.79 -6.65
N GLU A 100 -16.53 -7.75 -6.77
CA GLU A 100 -16.09 -6.66 -7.61
C GLU A 100 -14.99 -5.95 -6.81
N GLN A 101 -13.92 -6.67 -6.57
CA GLN A 101 -12.62 -6.06 -6.43
C GLN A 101 -12.64 -4.87 -7.38
N TYR A 102 -12.24 -3.69 -6.90
CA TYR A 102 -11.67 -2.70 -7.78
C TYR A 102 -10.49 -3.41 -8.49
N VAL A 103 -10.86 -4.19 -9.48
CA VAL A 103 -9.95 -4.70 -10.47
C VAL A 103 -9.64 -3.46 -11.30
N ALA A 104 -8.82 -2.59 -10.76
CA ALA A 104 -7.93 -1.82 -11.60
C ALA A 104 -7.40 -2.89 -12.54
N LYS A 105 -7.87 -2.84 -13.81
CA LYS A 105 -7.64 -3.89 -14.79
C LYS A 105 -6.18 -4.28 -14.68
N ARG A 106 -5.89 -5.44 -14.07
CA ARG A 106 -4.53 -5.86 -13.74
C ARG A 106 -3.70 -5.66 -14.98
N GLN A 107 -2.70 -4.82 -14.92
CA GLN A 107 -1.83 -4.54 -16.05
C GLN A 107 -0.60 -5.39 -15.88
N TYR A 108 -0.31 -6.18 -16.88
CA TYR A 108 0.86 -7.03 -16.90
C TYR A 108 1.95 -6.38 -17.72
N VAL A 109 3.19 -6.57 -17.31
CA VAL A 109 4.37 -6.11 -18.02
C VAL A 109 5.17 -7.30 -18.53
N LYS A 110 6.09 -7.01 -19.44
CA LYS A 110 7.12 -8.00 -19.84
C LYS A 110 8.44 -7.57 -19.25
N LEU A 111 9.25 -8.52 -18.83
CA LEU A 111 10.64 -8.23 -18.48
C LEU A 111 11.35 -7.53 -19.65
N PRO A 112 12.29 -6.62 -19.34
CA PRO A 112 13.04 -5.91 -20.37
C PRO A 112 13.71 -6.88 -21.34
N GLN A 113 13.75 -6.50 -22.63
CA GLN A 113 14.54 -7.23 -23.59
C GLN A 113 16.00 -7.34 -23.11
N GLY A 114 16.59 -8.50 -23.22
CA GLY A 114 17.94 -8.76 -22.73
C GLY A 114 18.04 -9.04 -21.23
N PHE A 115 16.91 -9.15 -20.51
CA PHE A 115 16.91 -9.61 -19.12
C PHE A 115 17.56 -10.99 -18.98
N LYS A 116 18.45 -11.12 -18.00
CA LYS A 116 19.13 -12.38 -17.67
C LYS A 116 19.07 -12.60 -16.16
N LYS A 117 18.68 -13.79 -15.74
CA LYS A 117 18.88 -14.23 -14.36
C LYS A 117 20.37 -14.46 -14.10
N PHE A 118 20.83 -14.24 -12.88
CA PHE A 118 22.23 -14.49 -12.53
C PHE A 118 22.59 -15.97 -12.65
N SER A 119 21.69 -16.88 -12.26
CA SER A 119 21.86 -18.34 -12.38
C SER A 119 21.99 -18.84 -13.83
N GLU A 120 21.44 -18.10 -14.80
CA GLU A 120 21.40 -18.48 -16.22
C GLU A 120 22.49 -17.80 -17.05
N SER A 121 23.35 -16.99 -16.44
CA SER A 121 24.34 -16.17 -17.15
C SER A 121 25.77 -16.50 -16.73
N ASN A 122 26.73 -16.27 -17.67
CA ASN A 122 28.13 -16.54 -17.41
C ASN A 122 28.74 -15.56 -16.38
N PRO A 123 29.23 -16.02 -15.21
CA PRO A 123 29.83 -15.14 -14.19
C PRO A 123 31.07 -14.36 -14.67
N ARG A 124 31.73 -14.79 -15.75
CA ARG A 124 32.86 -14.06 -16.35
C ARG A 124 32.42 -12.95 -17.30
N TYR A 125 31.14 -12.85 -17.62
CA TYR A 125 30.62 -11.74 -18.43
C TYR A 125 30.68 -10.46 -17.61
N ILE A 126 31.34 -9.42 -18.13
CA ILE A 126 31.63 -8.19 -17.39
C ILE A 126 30.37 -7.58 -16.76
N PRO A 127 29.26 -7.36 -17.47
CA PRO A 127 28.04 -6.84 -16.88
C PRO A 127 27.47 -7.70 -15.75
N HIS A 128 27.57 -9.04 -15.84
CA HIS A 128 27.18 -9.94 -14.74
C HIS A 128 28.03 -9.65 -13.49
N ALA A 129 29.36 -9.63 -13.64
CA ALA A 129 30.27 -9.42 -12.52
C ALA A 129 30.09 -8.05 -11.87
N GLU A 130 29.83 -7.01 -12.66
CA GLU A 130 29.56 -5.65 -12.16
C GLU A 130 28.24 -5.57 -11.41
N ALA A 131 27.15 -6.08 -11.99
CA ALA A 131 25.84 -6.11 -11.36
C ALA A 131 25.85 -6.93 -10.05
N MET A 132 26.53 -8.09 -10.06
CA MET A 132 26.69 -8.92 -8.87
C MET A 132 27.50 -8.19 -7.77
N ARG A 133 28.60 -7.51 -8.15
CA ARG A 133 29.38 -6.69 -7.21
C ARG A 133 28.52 -5.60 -6.58
N TYR A 134 27.72 -4.93 -7.40
CA TYR A 134 26.80 -3.88 -6.93
C TYR A 134 25.79 -4.43 -5.90
N LEU A 135 25.18 -5.59 -6.16
CA LEU A 135 24.26 -6.24 -5.23
C LEU A 135 24.97 -6.65 -3.92
N LYS A 136 26.14 -7.28 -4.02
CA LYS A 136 26.95 -7.69 -2.85
C LYS A 136 27.39 -6.49 -1.99
N GLN A 137 27.74 -5.36 -2.60
CA GLN A 137 28.06 -4.12 -1.88
C GLN A 137 26.86 -3.57 -1.09
N ARG A 138 25.64 -3.86 -1.54
CA ARG A 138 24.41 -3.52 -0.82
C ARG A 138 23.97 -4.58 0.19
N GLY A 139 24.75 -5.64 0.38
CA GLY A 139 24.43 -6.72 1.32
C GLY A 139 23.43 -7.75 0.77
N ILE A 140 23.07 -7.69 -0.52
CA ILE A 140 22.13 -8.63 -1.13
C ILE A 140 22.87 -9.94 -1.44
N THR A 141 22.41 -11.04 -0.84
CA THR A 141 23.01 -12.36 -0.96
C THR A 141 22.49 -13.11 -2.19
N GLU A 142 23.13 -14.24 -2.52
CA GLU A 142 22.69 -15.09 -3.62
C GLU A 142 21.31 -15.72 -3.33
N GLU A 143 21.02 -16.05 -2.07
CA GLU A 143 19.69 -16.54 -1.65
C GLU A 143 18.59 -15.49 -1.90
N ILE A 144 18.86 -14.21 -1.58
CA ILE A 144 17.92 -13.12 -1.85
C ILE A 144 17.73 -12.97 -3.38
N ILE A 145 18.80 -13.03 -4.15
CA ILE A 145 18.75 -12.94 -5.62
C ILE A 145 17.86 -14.04 -6.20
N GLU A 146 18.01 -15.27 -5.73
CA GLU A 146 17.19 -16.40 -6.18
C GLU A 146 15.74 -16.30 -5.71
N LYS A 147 15.52 -16.01 -4.41
CA LYS A 147 14.18 -15.86 -3.81
C LYS A 147 13.31 -14.89 -4.62
N PHE A 148 13.87 -13.75 -5.01
CA PHE A 148 13.13 -12.70 -5.72
C PHE A 148 13.32 -12.70 -7.24
N ASN A 149 13.93 -13.73 -7.81
CA ASN A 149 14.22 -13.84 -9.25
C ASN A 149 14.94 -12.61 -9.82
N ILE A 150 15.83 -12.00 -9.03
CA ILE A 150 16.57 -10.81 -9.43
C ILE A 150 17.49 -11.13 -10.58
N GLY A 151 17.52 -10.24 -11.58
CA GLY A 151 18.41 -10.37 -12.72
C GLY A 151 18.96 -9.00 -13.14
N TYR A 152 19.49 -8.94 -14.34
CA TYR A 152 20.06 -7.73 -14.89
C TYR A 152 19.88 -7.61 -16.40
N THR A 153 20.08 -6.42 -16.93
CA THR A 153 20.18 -6.13 -18.36
C THR A 153 21.47 -5.41 -18.66
N ALA A 154 22.18 -5.83 -19.71
CA ALA A 154 23.44 -5.24 -20.12
C ALA A 154 23.29 -4.21 -21.26
N ASP A 155 22.20 -4.28 -22.00
CA ASP A 155 21.94 -3.53 -23.22
C ASP A 155 20.48 -3.06 -23.33
N GLY A 156 20.16 -2.37 -24.43
CA GLY A 156 18.83 -1.89 -24.73
C GLY A 156 18.38 -0.74 -23.82
N ASP A 157 17.07 -0.53 -23.77
CA ASP A 157 16.44 0.58 -23.05
C ASP A 157 16.69 0.56 -21.53
N PHE A 158 16.96 -0.61 -20.98
CA PHE A 158 17.25 -0.84 -19.58
C PHE A 158 18.71 -1.21 -19.32
N ALA A 159 19.62 -0.83 -20.23
CA ALA A 159 21.05 -1.15 -20.13
C ALA A 159 21.62 -0.77 -18.75
N TYR A 160 22.53 -1.63 -18.26
CA TYR A 160 23.24 -1.47 -17.00
C TYR A 160 22.33 -1.33 -15.77
N ARG A 161 21.24 -2.14 -15.71
CA ARG A 161 20.30 -2.11 -14.60
C ARG A 161 20.08 -3.50 -14.00
N VAL A 162 20.11 -3.54 -12.66
CA VAL A 162 19.54 -4.65 -11.89
C VAL A 162 18.02 -4.55 -11.99
N ILE A 163 17.38 -5.67 -12.21
CA ILE A 163 15.94 -5.81 -12.33
C ILE A 163 15.43 -6.63 -11.15
N VAL A 164 14.52 -6.06 -10.39
CA VAL A 164 13.78 -6.75 -9.33
C VAL A 164 12.35 -6.93 -9.83
N PRO A 165 11.96 -8.14 -10.28
CA PRO A 165 10.59 -8.39 -10.75
C PRO A 165 9.60 -8.46 -9.59
N SER A 166 8.35 -8.20 -9.90
CA SER A 166 7.22 -8.34 -8.99
C SER A 166 6.14 -9.16 -9.67
N TYR A 167 5.57 -10.08 -8.92
CA TYR A 167 4.50 -10.95 -9.37
C TYR A 167 3.27 -10.73 -8.50
N ASP A 168 2.08 -10.85 -9.11
CA ASP A 168 0.81 -10.80 -8.39
C ASP A 168 0.51 -12.14 -7.69
N SER A 169 -0.62 -12.23 -7.02
CA SER A 169 -1.05 -13.44 -6.31
C SER A 169 -1.21 -14.68 -7.19
N GLU A 170 -1.35 -14.51 -8.51
CA GLU A 170 -1.45 -15.60 -9.49
C GLU A 170 -0.10 -16.01 -10.09
N GLY A 171 0.97 -15.28 -9.73
CA GLY A 171 2.32 -15.50 -10.24
C GLY A 171 2.61 -14.84 -11.60
N GLU A 172 1.72 -13.93 -12.04
CA GLU A 172 1.91 -13.17 -13.28
C GLU A 172 2.73 -11.90 -13.01
N LEU A 173 3.63 -11.55 -13.94
CA LEU A 173 4.51 -10.40 -13.80
C LEU A 173 3.72 -9.10 -13.89
N ASN A 174 3.48 -8.44 -12.73
CA ASN A 174 2.71 -7.21 -12.63
C ASN A 174 3.56 -5.94 -12.69
N TYR A 175 4.85 -6.01 -12.30
CA TYR A 175 5.76 -4.86 -12.32
C TYR A 175 7.22 -5.31 -12.28
N PHE A 176 8.15 -4.36 -12.38
CA PHE A 176 9.55 -4.54 -12.00
C PHE A 176 10.18 -3.19 -11.64
N ILE A 177 11.19 -3.21 -10.80
CA ILE A 177 12.07 -2.08 -10.54
C ILE A 177 13.39 -2.30 -11.29
N ALA A 178 13.83 -1.27 -12.02
CA ALA A 178 15.10 -1.30 -12.73
C ALA A 178 16.03 -0.20 -12.23
N ARG A 179 17.08 -0.60 -11.47
CA ARG A 179 18.03 0.30 -10.83
C ARG A 179 19.41 0.22 -11.48
N SER A 180 19.96 1.35 -11.89
CA SER A 180 21.29 1.42 -12.49
C SER A 180 22.39 1.06 -11.48
N TRP A 181 23.33 0.20 -11.87
CA TRP A 181 24.53 -0.06 -11.11
C TRP A 181 25.73 0.82 -11.51
N VAL A 182 25.57 1.62 -12.56
CA VAL A 182 26.54 2.62 -12.97
C VAL A 182 26.01 4.02 -12.67
N PRO A 183 26.89 5.05 -12.52
CA PRO A 183 26.44 6.43 -12.37
C PRO A 183 25.50 6.83 -13.52
N ASN A 184 24.29 7.21 -13.19
CA ASN A 184 23.25 7.56 -14.15
C ASN A 184 22.31 8.64 -13.56
N LYS A 185 21.98 9.68 -14.36
CA LYS A 185 21.02 10.72 -13.94
C LYS A 185 19.66 10.11 -13.59
N MET A 186 19.25 9.06 -14.31
CA MET A 186 18.04 8.29 -14.02
C MET A 186 18.40 7.03 -13.23
N LYS A 187 18.54 7.16 -11.91
CA LYS A 187 18.87 6.04 -11.00
C LYS A 187 17.89 4.87 -11.16
N TYR A 188 16.60 5.16 -11.29
CA TYR A 188 15.54 4.19 -11.54
C TYR A 188 14.88 4.45 -12.90
N LYS A 189 14.55 3.39 -13.63
CA LYS A 189 13.73 3.40 -14.84
C LYS A 189 12.74 2.25 -14.74
N ASN A 190 11.49 2.55 -14.44
CA ASN A 190 10.46 1.55 -14.18
C ASN A 190 9.46 1.48 -15.36
N PRO A 191 8.59 0.46 -15.43
CA PRO A 191 7.48 0.42 -16.36
C PRO A 191 6.58 1.67 -16.23
N THR A 192 5.95 2.06 -17.33
CA THR A 192 5.06 3.24 -17.39
C THR A 192 3.62 2.94 -16.98
N ILE A 193 3.37 1.84 -16.28
CA ILE A 193 2.06 1.56 -15.71
C ILE A 193 1.87 2.27 -14.35
N PRO A 194 0.64 2.66 -14.01
CA PRO A 194 0.36 3.26 -12.71
C PRO A 194 0.66 2.26 -11.58
N LYS A 195 1.59 2.60 -10.69
CA LYS A 195 1.96 1.76 -9.55
C LYS A 195 0.84 1.62 -8.50
N GLU A 196 -0.16 2.50 -8.57
CA GLU A 196 -1.37 2.44 -7.75
C GLU A 196 -2.28 1.25 -8.11
N THR A 197 -2.04 0.63 -9.27
CA THR A 197 -2.82 -0.51 -9.78
C THR A 197 -2.16 -1.86 -9.54
N ILE A 198 -1.08 -1.90 -8.77
CA ILE A 198 -0.37 -3.13 -8.43
C ILE A 198 -0.06 -3.20 -6.94
N ILE A 199 0.09 -4.41 -6.43
CA ILE A 199 0.75 -4.69 -5.15
C ILE A 199 2.09 -5.31 -5.51
N PHE A 200 3.19 -4.63 -5.16
CA PHE A 200 4.53 -5.13 -5.44
C PHE A 200 4.85 -6.28 -4.48
N ASN A 201 5.42 -7.37 -5.02
CA ASN A 201 5.78 -8.58 -4.28
C ASN A 201 4.59 -9.39 -3.74
N GLU A 202 3.38 -9.20 -4.25
CA GLU A 202 2.16 -9.82 -3.73
C GLU A 202 2.27 -11.35 -3.65
N PHE A 203 2.91 -12.00 -4.63
CA PHE A 203 3.12 -13.45 -4.68
C PHE A 203 3.82 -14.02 -3.43
N ASN A 204 4.70 -13.25 -2.81
CA ASN A 204 5.48 -13.68 -1.65
C ASN A 204 4.87 -13.23 -0.31
N ILE A 205 3.67 -12.62 -0.31
CA ILE A 205 3.06 -12.07 0.90
C ILE A 205 2.08 -13.07 1.50
N ASP A 206 2.30 -13.34 2.78
CA ASP A 206 1.43 -14.11 3.63
C ASP A 206 0.62 -13.14 4.53
N PHE A 207 -0.66 -12.96 4.21
CA PHE A 207 -1.55 -12.06 4.94
C PHE A 207 -1.96 -12.60 6.33
N GLU A 208 -1.62 -13.83 6.67
CA GLU A 208 -1.83 -14.38 8.01
C GLU A 208 -0.73 -13.96 9.00
N LYS A 209 0.43 -13.51 8.49
CA LYS A 209 1.59 -13.07 9.28
C LYS A 209 1.68 -11.55 9.38
N ASP A 210 2.61 -11.10 10.22
CA ASP A 210 2.99 -9.69 10.29
C ASP A 210 3.51 -9.21 8.93
N ILE A 211 3.07 -8.02 8.51
CA ILE A 211 3.43 -7.41 7.21
C ILE A 211 4.27 -6.17 7.46
N TYR A 212 5.38 -6.05 6.76
CA TYR A 212 6.24 -4.87 6.81
C TYR A 212 6.00 -3.97 5.59
N LEU A 213 5.60 -2.73 5.82
CA LEU A 213 5.46 -1.71 4.78
C LEU A 213 6.74 -0.88 4.73
N VAL A 214 7.46 -0.94 3.61
CA VAL A 214 8.72 -0.25 3.40
C VAL A 214 8.62 0.77 2.25
N GLU A 215 9.57 1.70 2.12
CA GLU A 215 9.50 2.72 1.09
C GLU A 215 9.81 2.15 -0.30
N GLY A 216 10.88 1.39 -0.43
CA GLY A 216 11.43 0.94 -1.71
C GLY A 216 11.55 -0.57 -1.87
N ALA A 217 11.64 -1.02 -3.14
CA ALA A 217 11.78 -2.44 -3.44
C ALA A 217 13.11 -3.06 -2.96
N PHE A 218 14.15 -2.24 -2.73
CA PHE A 218 15.41 -2.74 -2.20
C PHE A 218 15.35 -2.98 -0.69
N ASP A 219 14.55 -2.19 0.04
CA ASP A 219 14.33 -2.34 1.48
C ASP A 219 13.57 -3.63 1.79
N MET A 220 12.57 -3.95 0.95
CA MET A 220 11.82 -5.20 1.01
C MET A 220 12.71 -6.45 1.00
N LEU A 221 13.86 -6.41 0.33
CA LEU A 221 14.72 -7.57 0.18
C LEU A 221 15.37 -8.04 1.50
N PHE A 222 15.34 -7.21 2.54
CA PHE A 222 15.95 -7.49 3.84
C PHE A 222 14.96 -7.90 4.93
N LEU A 223 13.67 -7.89 4.62
CA LEU A 223 12.63 -8.27 5.57
C LEU A 223 11.77 -9.39 5.00
N ASP A 224 11.40 -10.32 5.85
CA ASP A 224 10.40 -11.29 5.48
C ASP A 224 9.02 -10.63 5.46
N ASN A 225 8.17 -11.07 4.52
CA ASN A 225 6.79 -10.60 4.38
C ASN A 225 6.65 -9.07 4.20
N ALA A 226 7.51 -8.46 3.38
CA ALA A 226 7.53 -7.02 3.18
C ALA A 226 6.89 -6.58 1.85
N ILE A 227 6.16 -5.48 1.89
CA ILE A 227 5.53 -4.84 0.73
C ILE A 227 6.11 -3.43 0.59
N PRO A 228 6.76 -3.09 -0.54
CA PRO A 228 7.22 -1.73 -0.78
C PRO A 228 6.08 -0.86 -1.31
N LEU A 229 5.95 0.34 -0.75
CA LEU A 229 4.96 1.33 -1.20
C LEU A 229 5.33 1.94 -2.56
N LEU A 230 6.58 1.78 -3.00
CA LEU A 230 7.16 2.45 -4.18
C LEU A 230 6.99 3.97 -4.15
N GLY A 231 7.02 4.54 -2.96
CA GLY A 231 6.81 5.94 -2.64
C GLY A 231 6.39 6.10 -1.19
N LYS A 232 5.78 7.25 -0.87
CA LYS A 232 5.46 7.64 0.52
C LYS A 232 3.97 7.49 0.89
N LYS A 233 3.16 6.90 0.01
CA LYS A 233 1.71 6.72 0.21
C LYS A 233 1.32 5.29 -0.12
N ILE A 234 0.39 4.75 0.65
CA ILE A 234 -0.23 3.46 0.33
C ILE A 234 -1.19 3.62 -0.85
N SER A 235 -1.21 2.66 -1.78
CA SER A 235 -2.20 2.65 -2.85
C SER A 235 -3.57 2.21 -2.31
N PRO A 236 -4.69 2.67 -2.91
CA PRO A 236 -6.01 2.21 -2.51
C PRO A 236 -6.16 0.69 -2.57
N MET A 237 -5.59 0.05 -3.60
CA MET A 237 -5.60 -1.41 -3.76
C MET A 237 -4.87 -2.11 -2.60
N LEU A 238 -3.67 -1.66 -2.25
CA LEU A 238 -2.90 -2.24 -1.14
C LEU A 238 -3.60 -2.00 0.20
N PHE A 239 -4.17 -0.80 0.39
CA PHE A 239 -4.93 -0.48 1.60
C PHE A 239 -6.12 -1.44 1.76
N GLU A 240 -6.92 -1.63 0.70
CA GLU A 240 -8.07 -2.53 0.71
C GLU A 240 -7.67 -3.97 1.00
N ARG A 241 -6.59 -4.44 0.36
CA ARG A 241 -6.07 -5.78 0.55
C ARG A 241 -5.64 -6.02 2.02
N ILE A 242 -4.84 -5.12 2.58
CA ILE A 242 -4.42 -5.17 3.99
C ILE A 242 -5.63 -5.10 4.92
N TYR A 243 -6.55 -4.16 4.67
CA TYR A 243 -7.73 -3.98 5.51
C TYR A 243 -8.61 -5.22 5.55
N ASN A 244 -8.80 -5.89 4.42
CA ASN A 244 -9.69 -7.05 4.32
C ASN A 244 -9.02 -8.36 4.78
N GLU A 245 -7.74 -8.57 4.50
CA GLU A 245 -7.11 -9.88 4.62
C GLU A 245 -6.06 -9.98 5.73
N ALA A 246 -5.37 -8.89 6.10
CA ALA A 246 -4.29 -8.99 7.07
C ALA A 246 -4.78 -9.46 8.44
N GLN A 247 -4.13 -10.52 8.98
CA GLN A 247 -4.41 -11.09 10.29
C GLN A 247 -3.32 -10.78 11.30
N GLY A 248 -2.06 -10.60 10.87
CA GLY A 248 -0.92 -10.18 11.69
C GLY A 248 -0.87 -8.67 11.93
N ASP A 249 0.14 -8.19 12.63
CA ASP A 249 0.42 -6.77 12.81
C ASP A 249 0.98 -6.14 11.53
N ILE A 250 0.76 -4.84 11.36
CA ILE A 250 1.29 -4.08 10.22
C ILE A 250 2.40 -3.17 10.73
N HIS A 251 3.60 -3.37 10.26
CA HIS A 251 4.78 -2.63 10.66
C HIS A 251 5.16 -1.61 9.58
N ILE A 252 5.04 -0.34 9.90
CA ILE A 252 5.45 0.76 9.02
C ILE A 252 6.93 1.03 9.25
N CYS A 253 7.77 0.76 8.25
CA CYS A 253 9.20 0.96 8.30
C CYS A 253 9.66 1.74 7.05
N LEU A 254 9.42 3.04 7.04
CA LEU A 254 9.88 3.95 5.99
C LEU A 254 11.30 4.45 6.29
N ASP A 255 11.92 5.11 5.31
CA ASP A 255 13.24 5.71 5.48
C ASP A 255 13.28 6.68 6.68
N GLY A 256 14.42 6.81 7.35
CA GLY A 256 14.52 7.57 8.59
C GLY A 256 14.19 9.06 8.47
N ASP A 257 14.26 9.64 7.26
CA ASP A 257 13.83 11.02 6.94
C ASP A 257 12.31 11.14 6.65
N ALA A 258 11.60 10.02 6.50
CA ALA A 258 10.19 9.98 6.13
C ALA A 258 9.22 9.91 7.34
N TRP A 259 9.63 10.41 8.51
CA TRP A 259 8.86 10.33 9.75
C TRP A 259 7.41 10.83 9.65
N ASP A 260 7.20 12.00 9.04
CA ASP A 260 5.86 12.58 8.89
C ASP A 260 4.96 11.72 7.99
N ASN A 261 5.56 11.01 7.01
CA ASN A 261 4.83 10.07 6.16
C ASN A 261 4.46 8.80 6.93
N ALA A 262 5.37 8.29 7.77
CA ALA A 262 5.11 7.13 8.61
C ALA A 262 3.95 7.40 9.61
N GLN A 263 3.94 8.58 10.23
CA GLN A 263 2.85 8.99 11.12
C GLN A 263 1.51 9.13 10.37
N ARG A 264 1.51 9.75 9.18
CA ARG A 264 0.29 9.83 8.35
C ARG A 264 -0.24 8.45 7.98
N LEU A 265 0.65 7.55 7.54
CA LEU A 265 0.28 6.19 7.19
C LEU A 265 -0.25 5.41 8.41
N PHE A 266 0.34 5.62 9.58
CA PHE A 266 -0.17 5.07 10.84
C PHE A 266 -1.61 5.52 11.09
N HIS A 267 -1.90 6.80 11.02
CA HIS A 267 -3.26 7.31 11.22
C HIS A 267 -4.24 6.82 10.14
N GLU A 268 -3.77 6.68 8.91
CA GLU A 268 -4.58 6.15 7.80
C GLU A 268 -4.98 4.70 8.03
N LEU A 269 -4.06 3.87 8.54
CA LEU A 269 -4.29 2.44 8.76
C LEU A 269 -4.91 2.12 10.12
N ASN A 270 -4.60 2.89 11.18
CA ASN A 270 -4.98 2.58 12.56
C ASN A 270 -6.45 2.87 12.83
N GLY A 271 -7.35 2.09 12.24
CA GLY A 271 -8.80 2.22 12.43
C GLY A 271 -9.53 0.93 12.08
N GLY A 272 -10.78 0.82 12.50
CA GLY A 272 -11.62 -0.35 12.25
C GLY A 272 -10.96 -1.65 12.73
N ARG A 273 -10.91 -2.67 11.88
CA ARG A 273 -10.32 -3.97 12.22
C ARG A 273 -8.80 -3.96 12.41
N LEU A 274 -8.11 -2.91 11.98
CA LEU A 274 -6.66 -2.75 12.14
C LEU A 274 -6.29 -1.96 13.41
N TYR A 275 -7.28 -1.48 14.17
CA TYR A 275 -7.03 -0.68 15.37
C TYR A 275 -6.16 -1.44 16.38
N GLY A 276 -5.08 -0.80 16.83
CA GLY A 276 -4.12 -1.37 17.78
C GLY A 276 -3.12 -2.38 17.19
N ARG A 277 -3.21 -2.66 15.88
CA ARG A 277 -2.34 -3.61 15.17
C ARG A 277 -1.28 -2.92 14.30
N ILE A 278 -1.24 -1.60 14.29
CA ILE A 278 -0.27 -0.83 13.51
C ILE A 278 0.90 -0.46 14.41
N LYS A 279 2.10 -0.75 13.96
CA LYS A 279 3.35 -0.40 14.63
C LYS A 279 4.23 0.46 13.73
N ILE A 280 5.03 1.33 14.31
CA ILE A 280 6.03 2.10 13.55
C ILE A 280 7.43 1.69 13.98
N ILE A 281 8.28 1.49 12.99
CA ILE A 281 9.71 1.30 13.12
C ILE A 281 10.37 2.54 12.51
N ARG A 282 11.20 3.23 13.28
CA ARG A 282 11.87 4.45 12.84
C ARG A 282 13.38 4.23 12.72
N PRO A 283 13.91 3.96 11.53
CA PRO A 283 15.34 3.95 11.29
C PRO A 283 16.01 5.29 11.69
N PRO A 284 17.32 5.32 11.95
CA PRO A 284 18.05 6.57 12.09
C PRO A 284 17.83 7.49 10.89
N LYS A 285 17.89 8.81 11.10
CA LYS A 285 17.44 9.83 10.13
C LYS A 285 18.01 9.66 8.70
N ASP A 286 19.25 9.21 8.58
CA ASP A 286 19.94 9.10 7.29
C ASP A 286 20.09 7.63 6.83
N GLN A 287 19.28 6.73 7.36
CA GLN A 287 19.33 5.30 7.07
C GLN A 287 17.96 4.76 6.61
N ASP A 288 18.02 3.71 5.80
CA ASP A 288 16.90 2.89 5.38
C ASP A 288 17.05 1.44 5.89
N VAL A 289 16.08 0.59 5.61
CA VAL A 289 16.11 -0.85 5.99
C VAL A 289 17.28 -1.58 5.32
N CYS A 290 17.63 -1.18 4.10
CA CYS A 290 18.75 -1.74 3.36
C CYS A 290 20.10 -1.41 4.04
N ASP A 291 20.26 -0.18 4.56
CA ASP A 291 21.45 0.24 5.29
C ASP A 291 21.61 -0.53 6.62
N LEU A 292 20.49 -0.82 7.28
CA LEU A 292 20.41 -1.64 8.51
C LEU A 292 20.49 -3.14 8.24
N LYS A 293 20.47 -3.58 6.98
CA LYS A 293 20.43 -4.99 6.56
C LYS A 293 19.32 -5.80 7.24
N GLY A 294 18.18 -5.15 7.50
CA GLY A 294 17.02 -5.74 8.16
C GLY A 294 17.08 -5.82 9.68
N ASP A 295 18.14 -5.32 10.33
CA ASP A 295 18.21 -5.23 11.81
C ASP A 295 17.40 -4.02 12.31
N ILE A 296 16.10 -4.24 12.50
CA ILE A 296 15.12 -3.19 12.81
C ILE A 296 14.53 -3.29 14.23
N GLU A 297 14.85 -4.34 14.98
CA GLU A 297 14.22 -4.63 16.28
C GLU A 297 14.40 -3.51 17.33
N ASN A 298 15.50 -2.78 17.26
CA ASN A 298 15.80 -1.70 18.20
C ASN A 298 15.13 -0.36 17.87
N TYR A 299 14.36 -0.28 16.78
CA TYR A 299 13.82 0.98 16.25
C TYR A 299 12.29 1.12 16.36
N TYR A 300 11.63 0.21 17.09
CA TYR A 300 10.21 0.35 17.36
C TYR A 300 9.88 1.61 18.17
N VAL A 301 8.86 2.34 17.73
CA VAL A 301 8.36 3.55 18.37
C VAL A 301 7.09 3.25 19.15
N ASN A 302 7.09 3.56 20.44
CA ASN A 302 5.88 3.45 21.25
C ASN A 302 5.05 4.74 21.11
N LEU A 303 3.96 4.68 20.34
CA LEU A 303 3.03 5.79 20.13
C LEU A 303 1.89 5.84 21.17
N MET A 304 1.83 4.87 22.10
CA MET A 304 0.81 4.81 23.14
C MET A 304 1.31 5.48 24.44
N LYS A 305 1.68 6.75 24.36
CA LYS A 305 1.88 7.58 25.56
C LYS A 305 1.11 8.88 25.44
#